data_8ecd65f5402218f5b478cf87533a242c
#
_entry.id   8ecd65f5402218f5b478cf87533a242c
#
_cell.length_a   1.000
_cell.length_b   1.000
_cell.length_c   1.000
_cell.angle_alpha   90.00
_cell.angle_beta   90.00
_cell.angle_gamma   90.00
#
_symmetry.space_group_name_H-M   'P 1'
#
loop_
_entity.id
_entity.type
_entity.pdbx_description
1 polymer ?
#
loop_
_entity_poly.entity_id
_entity_poly.type
_entity_poly.pdbx_seq_one_letter_code
_entity_poly.pdbx_strand_id
1 'polypeptide(L)' 'MPDYEIRLFRPDGSLDVVHVSHHAGDDEAVHHARQLLDGHARFEVRSGCKMVVQERRH' A
#
# COMPACT_ATOMS: atom_id res chain seq x y z
N MET A 1 9.39 -9.38 -12.20
CA MET A 1 8.11 -9.06 -11.56
C MET A 1 8.01 -7.56 -11.35
N PRO A 2 6.83 -6.96 -11.51
CA PRO A 2 6.70 -5.52 -11.32
C PRO A 2 6.93 -5.10 -9.88
N ASP A 3 7.46 -3.89 -9.74
CA ASP A 3 7.67 -3.27 -8.44
C ASP A 3 6.40 -2.56 -8.01
N TYR A 4 6.08 -2.68 -6.73
CA TYR A 4 4.96 -1.98 -6.14
C TYR A 4 5.45 -1.14 -4.96
N GLU A 5 4.86 0.05 -4.85
CA GLU A 5 5.11 0.94 -3.74
C GLU A 5 3.86 0.94 -2.85
N ILE A 6 4.04 0.57 -1.60
CA ILE A 6 2.95 0.56 -0.62
C ILE A 6 3.22 1.69 0.37
N ARG A 7 2.30 2.64 0.44
CA ARG A 7 2.37 3.77 1.34
C ARG A 7 1.37 3.60 2.46
N LEU A 8 1.86 3.67 3.69
CA LEU A 8 1.04 3.52 4.90
C LEU A 8 0.96 4.86 5.62
N PHE A 9 -0.25 5.23 6.00
CA PHE A 9 -0.53 6.55 6.56
C PHE A 9 -1.03 6.46 7.99
N ARG A 10 -0.62 7.42 8.81
CA ARG A 10 -1.09 7.56 10.20
C ARG A 10 -2.53 8.09 10.22
N PRO A 11 -3.22 7.97 11.38
CA PRO A 11 -4.58 8.50 11.51
C PRO A 11 -4.69 10.00 11.23
N ASP A 12 -3.61 10.76 11.44
CA ASP A 12 -3.61 12.21 11.15
C ASP A 12 -3.46 12.52 9.65
N GLY A 13 -3.30 11.49 8.82
CA GLY A 13 -3.15 11.66 7.38
C GLY A 13 -1.72 11.76 6.89
N SER A 14 -0.74 11.81 7.79
CA SER A 14 0.67 11.90 7.40
C SER A 14 1.21 10.56 6.95
N LEU A 15 2.17 10.59 6.03
CA LEU A 15 2.85 9.39 5.56
C LEU A 15 3.77 8.86 6.65
N ASP A 16 3.62 7.57 6.96
CA ASP A 16 4.45 6.91 7.97
C ASP A 16 5.55 6.07 7.35
N VAL A 17 5.16 5.15 6.45
CA VAL A 17 6.09 4.18 5.87
C VAL A 17 5.86 4.07 4.37
N VAL A 18 6.95 3.98 3.62
CA VAL A 18 6.92 3.61 2.21
C VAL A 18 7.65 2.27 2.08
N HIS A 19 6.94 1.28 1.56
CA HIS A 19 7.46 -0.07 1.43
C HIS A 19 7.46 -0.46 -0.05
N VAL A 20 8.63 -0.79 -0.58
CA VAL A 20 8.75 -1.22 -1.98
C VAL A 20 8.95 -2.73 -2.01
N SER A 21 8.13 -3.40 -2.81
CA SER A 21 8.21 -4.85 -2.91
C SER A 21 7.84 -5.32 -4.32
N HIS A 22 8.18 -6.57 -4.61
CA HIS A 22 7.89 -7.17 -5.90
C HIS A 22 6.73 -8.16 -5.73
N HIS A 23 5.79 -8.12 -6.66
CA HIS A 23 4.63 -9.01 -6.62
C HIS A 23 4.28 -9.47 -8.03
N ALA A 24 3.65 -10.63 -8.12
CA ALA A 24 3.24 -11.21 -9.39
C ALA A 24 2.14 -10.40 -10.08
N GLY A 25 1.30 -9.72 -9.30
CA GLY A 25 0.22 -8.92 -9.84
C GLY A 25 -0.39 -8.01 -8.78
N ASP A 26 -1.37 -7.21 -9.21
CA ASP A 26 -2.03 -6.22 -8.35
C ASP A 26 -2.69 -6.86 -7.13
N ASP A 27 -3.36 -7.98 -7.31
CA ASP A 27 -4.07 -8.66 -6.22
C ASP A 27 -3.14 -9.07 -5.10
N GLU A 28 -1.97 -9.59 -5.47
CA GLU A 28 -0.97 -10.00 -4.49
C GLU A 28 -0.42 -8.79 -3.74
N ALA A 29 -0.16 -7.70 -4.46
CA ALA A 29 0.33 -6.46 -3.85
C ALA A 29 -0.69 -5.89 -2.87
N VAL A 30 -1.96 -5.89 -3.22
CA VAL A 30 -3.05 -5.41 -2.36
C VAL A 30 -3.18 -6.29 -1.12
N HIS A 31 -3.09 -7.60 -1.28
CA HIS A 31 -3.14 -8.53 -0.16
C HIS A 31 -2.00 -8.25 0.83
N HIS A 32 -0.80 -8.04 0.31
CA HIS A 32 0.36 -7.71 1.14
C HIS A 32 0.14 -6.38 1.87
N ALA A 33 -0.38 -5.38 1.16
CA ALA A 33 -0.64 -4.07 1.76
C ALA A 33 -1.64 -4.17 2.93
N ARG A 34 -2.67 -4.99 2.79
CA ARG A 34 -3.65 -5.18 3.86
C ARG A 34 -3.04 -5.80 5.10
N GLN A 35 -2.07 -6.70 4.93
CA GLN A 35 -1.35 -7.28 6.06
C GLN A 35 -0.49 -6.24 6.78
N LEU A 36 0.05 -5.28 6.04
CA LEU A 36 0.88 -4.22 6.61
C LEU A 36 0.06 -3.09 7.23
N LEU A 37 -1.24 -3.06 6.97
CA LEU A 37 -2.10 -1.96 7.42
C LEU A 37 -2.26 -1.88 8.93
N ASP A 38 -1.98 -2.94 9.65
CA ASP A 38 -2.16 -3.00 11.10
C ASP A 38 -1.47 -1.80 11.78
N GLY A 39 -2.23 -1.06 12.58
CA GLY A 39 -1.72 0.13 13.24
C GLY A 39 -1.75 1.40 12.39
N HIS A 40 -2.20 1.32 11.15
CA HIS A 40 -2.28 2.47 10.23
C HIS A 40 -3.72 2.76 9.84
N ALA A 41 -3.99 3.99 9.41
CA ALA A 41 -5.35 4.42 9.08
C ALA A 41 -5.74 4.09 7.65
N ARG A 42 -4.79 4.17 6.71
CA ARG A 42 -5.05 3.86 5.30
C ARG A 42 -3.77 3.45 4.59
N PHE A 43 -3.91 2.89 3.42
CA PHE A 43 -2.78 2.58 2.58
C PHE A 43 -3.07 2.91 1.11
N GLU A 44 -2.00 3.06 0.34
CA GLU A 44 -2.05 3.21 -1.11
C GLU A 44 -1.09 2.20 -1.71
N VAL A 45 -1.49 1.61 -2.82
CA VAL A 45 -0.62 0.72 -3.60
C VAL A 45 -0.44 1.33 -4.97
N ARG A 46 0.81 1.52 -5.37
CA ARG A 46 1.16 2.10 -6.67
C ARG A 46 2.09 1.16 -7.44
N SER A 47 1.92 1.15 -8.75
CA SER A 47 2.81 0.44 -9.67
C SER A 47 3.27 1.45 -10.72
N GLY A 48 4.53 1.88 -10.63
CA GLY A 48 5.04 2.94 -11.48
C GLY A 48 4.28 4.24 -11.26
N CYS A 49 3.70 4.80 -12.32
CA CYS A 49 2.89 6.02 -12.24
C CYS A 49 1.41 5.72 -11.98
N LYS A 50 1.04 4.46 -11.86
CA LYS A 50 -0.34 4.04 -11.77
C LYS A 50 -0.75 3.80 -10.32
N MET A 51 -1.88 4.36 -9.91
CA MET A 51 -2.51 4.04 -8.63
C MET A 51 -3.27 2.73 -8.79
N VAL A 52 -2.89 1.69 -8.04
CA VAL A 52 -3.55 0.39 -8.08
C VAL A 52 -4.79 0.40 -7.18
N VAL A 53 -4.59 0.79 -5.91
CA VAL A 53 -5.70 0.84 -4.96
C VAL A 53 -5.37 1.84 -3.86
N GLN A 54 -6.42 2.39 -3.26
CA GLN A 54 -6.33 3.25 -2.10
C GLN A 54 -7.45 2.83 -1.16
N GLU A 55 -7.12 2.38 0.03
CA GLU A 55 -8.10 1.92 1.01
C GLU A 55 -7.87 2.56 2.36
N ARG A 56 -8.97 2.69 3.09
CA ARG A 56 -9.02 3.29 4.41
C ARG A 56 -9.50 2.25 5.40
N ARG A 57 -8.90 2.25 6.58
CA ARG A 57 -9.37 1.41 7.68
C ARG A 57 -10.62 2.04 8.30
N HIS A 58 -11.61 1.23 8.58
CA HIS A 58 -12.84 1.68 9.22
C HIS A 58 -12.81 1.46 10.72
#